data_08170cf651676742aeb4b0d7ccc87740
#
_entry.id   08170cf651676742aeb4b0d7ccc87740
#
_cell.length_a   1.000
_cell.length_b   1.000
_cell.length_c   1.000
_cell.angle_alpha   90.00
_cell.angle_beta   90.00
_cell.angle_gamma   90.00
#
_symmetry.space_group_name_H-M   'P 1'
#
loop_
_entity.id
_entity.type
_entity.pdbx_description
1 polymer ?
#
loop_
_entity_poly.entity_id
_entity_poly.type
_entity_poly.pdbx_seq_one_letter_code
_entity_poly.pdbx_strand_id
1 'polypeptide(L)'
;MATKKQTKSKARVTKPKAKKAAAKTKSKKTAVKRSSKQKGVNLNMRPRNYAAVIKVVGVGGGGTNAVNRMIKMGIKGVDFVACNTDAQSLLGSKADLKLDLGRKSTRGLGAGANPEVGRQAAVDSEELINEALKGSDMVFIAAGEGGGTGTGASPILANIAHEMGALTVGVVTRPFGFEGRRRSVQAEEGIQALRDVVDTLIVIPNDRLLQISDKDIKISEAYLKSDEILANGVRGITGLITNPGIINVDFADVKTILKDAGNAVLGIGRSTGEQRAPNAAQAAISSPLLEANMDGAEGVLITIAGSEDLKLQEVNEAARVITERADDNAEIIFGHLVDDSLGDAVEVTVVAAGFGQRPNRRVSSDFDENGGDNLPDFIRGWLSLN
;
A
#
# COMPACT_ATOMS: atom_id res chain seq x y z
N MET A 1 -48.42 39.52 31.66
CA MET A 1 -49.69 38.86 32.02
C MET A 1 -49.40 37.37 32.04
N ALA A 2 -49.21 36.81 33.19
CA ALA A 2 -50.15 36.13 34.05
C ALA A 2 -50.56 34.79 33.42
N THR A 3 -50.51 33.65 33.99
CA THR A 3 -50.41 33.12 35.38
C THR A 3 -50.59 31.61 35.32
N LYS A 4 -49.81 30.88 36.14
CA LYS A 4 -50.28 29.92 37.18
C LYS A 4 -50.92 28.60 36.67
N LYS A 5 -50.78 27.47 37.28
CA LYS A 5 -50.38 26.92 38.59
C LYS A 5 -50.61 25.41 38.54
N GLN A 6 -49.73 24.61 39.13
CA GLN A 6 -49.92 23.73 40.28
C GLN A 6 -51.00 22.60 40.11
N THR A 7 -50.87 21.38 40.59
CA THR A 7 -50.40 20.84 41.87
C THR A 7 -50.42 19.30 41.86
N LYS A 8 -49.46 18.65 42.54
CA LYS A 8 -49.53 17.60 43.58
C LYS A 8 -50.53 16.42 43.48
N SER A 9 -50.07 15.19 43.76
CA SER A 9 -50.10 14.53 45.10
C SER A 9 -49.74 13.03 44.97
N LYS A 10 -48.79 12.54 45.67
CA LYS A 10 -48.67 11.67 46.86
C LYS A 10 -49.69 10.54 47.03
N ALA A 11 -49.17 9.29 47.23
CA ALA A 11 -49.36 8.31 48.33
C ALA A 11 -48.77 6.96 47.91
N ARG A 12 -47.85 6.32 48.48
CA ARG A 12 -47.50 5.65 49.74
C ARG A 12 -48.61 4.64 50.19
N VAL A 13 -48.19 3.36 50.37
CA VAL A 13 -48.54 2.47 51.50
C VAL A 13 -48.11 1.00 51.13
N THR A 14 -47.12 0.48 51.69
CA THR A 14 -46.83 -0.53 52.73
C THR A 14 -47.09 -2.01 52.44
N LYS A 15 -46.10 -2.79 52.93
CA LYS A 15 -45.96 -4.25 53.10
C LYS A 15 -47.04 -4.85 54.00
N PRO A 16 -47.24 -6.19 54.07
CA PRO A 16 -46.35 -6.98 54.94
C PRO A 16 -46.10 -8.45 54.60
N LYS A 17 -45.20 -9.02 55.38
CA LYS A 17 -44.66 -10.37 55.58
C LYS A 17 -45.71 -11.48 55.92
N ALA A 18 -45.36 -12.73 55.63
CA ALA A 18 -45.42 -13.88 56.54
C ALA A 18 -44.79 -15.16 55.91
N LYS A 19 -43.88 -15.67 56.50
CA LYS A 19 -43.38 -16.90 57.14
C LYS A 19 -44.30 -18.12 57.06
N LYS A 20 -43.80 -19.27 56.65
CA LYS A 20 -43.71 -20.46 57.50
C LYS A 20 -42.99 -21.63 56.83
N ALA A 21 -42.30 -22.32 57.65
CA ALA A 21 -41.42 -23.45 57.57
C ALA A 21 -42.13 -24.81 57.64
N ALA A 22 -41.45 -25.85 57.18
CA ALA A 22 -41.30 -27.21 57.75
C ALA A 22 -40.87 -28.16 56.62
N ALA A 23 -39.77 -28.78 56.61
CA ALA A 23 -39.12 -29.84 57.38
C ALA A 23 -39.31 -31.24 56.76
N LYS A 24 -38.10 -31.82 56.46
CA LYS A 24 -37.72 -33.27 56.50
C LYS A 24 -38.29 -34.25 55.47
N THR A 25 -37.48 -34.89 54.66
CA THR A 25 -36.94 -36.21 55.00
C THR A 25 -35.83 -36.68 54.03
N LYS A 26 -34.83 -37.35 54.54
CA LYS A 26 -33.66 -37.93 53.91
C LYS A 26 -34.01 -39.17 53.07
N SER A 27 -33.37 -39.28 51.87
CA SER A 27 -33.04 -40.58 51.32
C SER A 27 -31.74 -40.48 50.49
N LYS A 28 -30.70 -41.20 50.96
CA LYS A 28 -29.46 -41.43 50.31
C LYS A 28 -29.64 -42.39 49.12
N LYS A 29 -29.30 -41.94 47.91
CA LYS A 29 -28.90 -42.86 46.85
C LYS A 29 -27.64 -42.30 46.17
N THR A 30 -26.55 -43.01 46.40
CA THR A 30 -25.24 -42.83 45.79
C THR A 30 -25.35 -43.12 44.30
N ALA A 31 -25.21 -42.12 43.45
CA ALA A 31 -25.03 -42.29 42.01
C ALA A 31 -23.70 -41.68 41.63
N VAL A 32 -22.78 -42.55 41.23
CA VAL A 32 -21.47 -42.22 40.66
C VAL A 32 -21.70 -41.43 39.37
N LYS A 33 -21.48 -40.13 39.40
CA LYS A 33 -21.41 -39.29 38.20
C LYS A 33 -20.00 -39.30 37.65
N ARG A 34 -19.78 -40.06 36.57
CA ARG A 34 -18.67 -39.86 35.64
C ARG A 34 -18.87 -38.47 34.99
N SER A 35 -18.15 -37.47 35.44
CA SER A 35 -18.09 -36.16 34.75
C SER A 35 -17.04 -36.24 33.64
N SER A 36 -17.47 -36.51 32.43
CA SER A 36 -16.71 -36.13 31.23
C SER A 36 -16.75 -34.60 31.14
N LYS A 37 -15.72 -33.93 31.64
CA LYS A 37 -15.47 -32.54 31.31
C LYS A 37 -15.07 -32.43 29.85
N GLN A 38 -16.04 -32.32 28.94
CA GLN A 38 -15.79 -31.68 27.67
C GLN A 38 -15.42 -30.23 27.99
N LYS A 39 -14.14 -29.89 27.83
CA LYS A 39 -13.71 -28.50 27.73
C LYS A 39 -14.36 -27.95 26.50
N GLY A 40 -15.46 -27.22 26.63
CA GLY A 40 -16.00 -26.39 25.58
C GLY A 40 -14.93 -25.39 25.20
N VAL A 41 -14.50 -25.46 23.97
CA VAL A 41 -13.68 -24.41 23.36
C VAL A 41 -14.55 -23.14 23.36
N ASN A 42 -14.22 -22.21 24.25
CA ASN A 42 -14.84 -20.90 24.27
C ASN A 42 -14.39 -20.15 23.00
N LEU A 43 -15.19 -20.26 21.95
CA LEU A 43 -15.08 -19.46 20.71
C LEU A 43 -15.61 -18.03 20.94
N ASN A 44 -15.25 -17.39 22.03
CA ASN A 44 -15.31 -15.94 22.13
C ASN A 44 -14.12 -15.36 21.34
N MET A 45 -14.10 -15.63 20.05
CA MET A 45 -13.32 -14.80 19.14
C MET A 45 -13.97 -13.41 19.17
N ARG A 46 -13.33 -12.48 19.86
CA ARG A 46 -13.52 -11.06 19.53
C ARG A 46 -13.23 -10.98 18.04
N PRO A 47 -14.05 -10.31 17.24
CA PRO A 47 -13.70 -10.10 15.85
C PRO A 47 -12.36 -9.37 15.84
N ARG A 48 -11.27 -10.09 15.57
CA ARG A 48 -10.04 -9.47 15.08
C ARG A 48 -10.44 -8.93 13.72
N ASN A 49 -10.21 -7.65 13.49
CA ASN A 49 -10.23 -7.11 12.13
C ASN A 49 -9.20 -7.92 11.36
N TYR A 50 -9.67 -8.86 10.55
CA TYR A 50 -8.82 -9.69 9.67
C TYR A 50 -8.42 -8.94 8.39
N ALA A 51 -8.70 -7.64 8.30
CA ALA A 51 -8.23 -6.82 7.20
C ALA A 51 -6.71 -6.67 7.28
N ALA A 52 -6.03 -6.88 6.16
CA ALA A 52 -4.59 -6.64 6.06
C ALA A 52 -4.27 -5.17 6.41
N VAL A 53 -3.22 -4.98 7.21
CA VAL A 53 -2.74 -3.63 7.58
C VAL A 53 -1.81 -3.14 6.47
N ILE A 54 -2.31 -2.20 5.67
CA ILE A 54 -1.59 -1.64 4.54
C ILE A 54 -1.16 -0.21 4.87
N LYS A 55 0.11 0.09 4.71
CA LYS A 55 0.64 1.45 4.86
C LYS A 55 1.21 1.99 3.56
N VAL A 56 0.92 3.25 3.29
CA VAL A 56 1.46 3.98 2.15
C VAL A 56 2.37 5.08 2.67
N VAL A 57 3.65 4.92 2.41
CA VAL A 57 4.72 5.79 2.92
C VAL A 57 5.20 6.68 1.79
N GLY A 58 4.89 7.97 1.86
CA GLY A 58 5.41 8.98 0.94
C GLY A 58 6.74 9.54 1.44
N VAL A 59 7.82 9.34 0.67
CA VAL A 59 9.18 9.72 1.05
C VAL A 59 9.66 10.92 0.27
N GLY A 60 10.12 11.95 0.98
CA GLY A 60 10.57 13.21 0.40
C GLY A 60 9.42 14.06 -0.16
N GLY A 61 9.75 15.12 -0.89
CA GLY A 61 8.76 16.06 -1.43
C GLY A 61 7.78 15.41 -2.41
N GLY A 62 8.28 14.66 -3.39
CA GLY A 62 7.45 13.94 -4.38
C GLY A 62 6.54 12.92 -3.71
N GLY A 63 7.07 12.08 -2.82
CA GLY A 63 6.28 11.09 -2.09
C GLY A 63 5.22 11.72 -1.18
N THR A 64 5.55 12.81 -0.49
CA THR A 64 4.58 13.57 0.31
C THR A 64 3.44 14.15 -0.54
N ASN A 65 3.75 14.66 -1.75
CA ASN A 65 2.74 15.16 -2.68
C ASN A 65 1.85 14.02 -3.21
N ALA A 66 2.44 12.88 -3.56
CA ALA A 66 1.71 11.69 -3.99
C ALA A 66 0.74 11.20 -2.90
N VAL A 67 1.18 11.10 -1.64
CA VAL A 67 0.30 10.77 -0.50
C VAL A 67 -0.83 11.78 -0.34
N ASN A 68 -0.54 13.08 -0.40
CA ASN A 68 -1.58 14.12 -0.34
C ASN A 68 -2.59 13.97 -1.49
N ARG A 69 -2.13 13.55 -2.67
CA ARG A 69 -2.99 13.28 -3.83
C ARG A 69 -3.88 12.07 -3.60
N MET A 70 -3.32 10.95 -3.08
CA MET A 70 -4.04 9.74 -2.73
C MET A 70 -5.16 10.01 -1.72
N ILE A 71 -4.89 10.79 -0.68
CA ILE A 71 -5.88 11.22 0.32
C ILE A 71 -6.98 12.07 -0.34
N LYS A 72 -6.60 12.99 -1.24
CA LYS A 72 -7.57 13.82 -1.98
C LYS A 72 -8.44 13.01 -2.93
N MET A 73 -7.92 11.94 -3.51
CA MET A 73 -8.66 10.99 -4.35
C MET A 73 -9.54 10.05 -3.55
N GLY A 74 -9.47 10.09 -2.22
CA GLY A 74 -10.32 9.30 -1.33
C GLY A 74 -9.95 7.83 -1.24
N ILE A 75 -8.69 7.47 -1.46
CA ILE A 75 -8.20 6.09 -1.23
C ILE A 75 -8.42 5.74 0.24
N LYS A 76 -9.05 4.60 0.51
CA LYS A 76 -9.45 4.13 1.84
C LYS A 76 -8.82 2.76 2.14
N GLY A 77 -8.91 2.36 3.42
CA GLY A 77 -8.42 1.06 3.86
C GLY A 77 -6.90 0.96 3.98
N VAL A 78 -6.19 2.09 3.94
CA VAL A 78 -4.75 2.20 4.12
C VAL A 78 -4.42 3.32 5.10
N ASP A 79 -3.30 3.20 5.81
CA ASP A 79 -2.74 4.24 6.66
C ASP A 79 -1.69 5.04 5.87
N PHE A 80 -1.79 6.36 5.87
CA PHE A 80 -0.87 7.23 5.17
C PHE A 80 0.22 7.76 6.08
N VAL A 81 1.48 7.56 5.66
CA VAL A 81 2.67 8.05 6.36
C VAL A 81 3.45 9.00 5.44
N ALA A 82 3.76 10.20 5.91
CA ALA A 82 4.64 11.13 5.20
C ALA A 82 5.98 11.22 5.91
N CYS A 83 7.07 10.94 5.19
CA CYS A 83 8.44 10.97 5.68
C CYS A 83 9.24 12.01 4.90
N ASN A 84 9.81 13.00 5.57
CA ASN A 84 10.62 14.02 4.91
C ASN A 84 11.68 14.59 5.85
N THR A 85 12.75 15.13 5.28
CA THR A 85 13.76 15.94 5.96
C THR A 85 13.40 17.43 5.96
N ASP A 86 12.37 17.83 5.21
CA ASP A 86 11.83 19.18 5.17
C ASP A 86 10.57 19.27 6.03
N ALA A 87 10.72 19.93 7.19
CA ALA A 87 9.64 20.11 8.15
C ALA A 87 8.47 20.96 7.60
N GLN A 88 8.75 21.91 6.70
CA GLN A 88 7.71 22.74 6.09
C GLN A 88 6.80 21.91 5.19
N SER A 89 7.38 21.02 4.39
CA SER A 89 6.64 20.08 3.56
C SER A 89 5.75 19.15 4.41
N LEU A 90 6.28 18.64 5.53
CA LEU A 90 5.52 17.78 6.46
C LEU A 90 4.35 18.53 7.12
N LEU A 91 4.51 19.80 7.48
CA LEU A 91 3.41 20.59 8.04
C LEU A 91 2.22 20.68 7.08
N GLY A 92 2.49 20.82 5.77
CA GLY A 92 1.48 20.87 4.73
C GLY A 92 0.85 19.51 4.38
N SER A 93 1.42 18.40 4.81
CA SER A 93 0.91 17.06 4.53
C SER A 93 -0.42 16.78 5.25
N LYS A 94 -1.26 15.96 4.62
CA LYS A 94 -2.52 15.45 5.15
C LYS A 94 -2.43 14.00 5.64
N ALA A 95 -1.21 13.41 5.62
CA ALA A 95 -0.98 12.05 6.08
C ALA A 95 -1.36 11.86 7.56
N ASP A 96 -1.78 10.65 7.91
CA ASP A 96 -2.18 10.27 9.26
C ASP A 96 -0.99 10.34 10.23
N LEU A 97 0.19 9.95 9.73
CA LEU A 97 1.44 10.01 10.48
C LEU A 97 2.49 10.80 9.68
N LYS A 98 3.28 11.61 10.38
CA LYS A 98 4.33 12.45 9.79
C LYS A 98 5.64 12.22 10.51
N LEU A 99 6.66 11.79 9.78
CA LEU A 99 7.99 11.51 10.30
C LEU A 99 8.99 12.56 9.80
N ASP A 100 9.54 13.34 10.74
CA ASP A 100 10.60 14.30 10.49
C ASP A 100 11.95 13.57 10.56
N LEU A 101 12.46 13.19 9.37
CA LEU A 101 13.68 12.41 9.25
C LEU A 101 14.92 13.26 9.50
N GLY A 102 15.83 12.72 10.33
CA GLY A 102 17.11 13.37 10.59
C GLY A 102 16.99 14.76 11.19
N ARG A 103 16.04 15.00 12.08
CA ARG A 103 15.79 16.31 12.69
C ARG A 103 17.04 16.97 13.27
N LYS A 104 17.97 16.15 13.80
CA LYS A 104 19.24 16.65 14.36
C LYS A 104 20.24 17.03 13.28
N SER A 105 20.33 16.27 12.20
CA SER A 105 21.29 16.44 11.09
C SER A 105 20.85 17.50 10.10
N THR A 106 19.57 17.50 9.68
CA THR A 106 19.03 18.43 8.67
C THR A 106 18.40 19.70 9.25
N ARG A 107 18.05 19.70 10.53
CA ARG A 107 17.32 20.77 11.22
C ARG A 107 16.00 21.14 10.55
N GLY A 108 15.38 20.19 9.82
CA GLY A 108 14.13 20.42 9.10
C GLY A 108 14.26 21.25 7.83
N LEU A 109 15.48 21.46 7.31
CA LEU A 109 15.74 22.28 6.12
C LEU A 109 15.85 21.46 4.82
N GLY A 110 15.61 20.16 4.90
CA GLY A 110 15.71 19.25 3.75
C GLY A 110 17.12 18.68 3.55
N ALA A 111 17.26 17.78 2.57
CA ALA A 111 18.51 17.09 2.25
C ALA A 111 19.38 17.83 1.21
N GLY A 112 18.97 19.00 0.72
CA GLY A 112 19.75 19.81 -0.24
C GLY A 112 20.06 19.11 -1.55
N ALA A 113 19.14 18.28 -2.07
CA ALA A 113 19.32 17.45 -3.26
C ALA A 113 20.52 16.47 -3.18
N ASN A 114 20.93 16.10 -1.97
CA ASN A 114 21.99 15.12 -1.71
C ASN A 114 21.39 13.83 -1.15
N PRO A 115 21.39 12.70 -1.91
CA PRO A 115 20.83 11.41 -1.45
C PRO A 115 21.51 10.88 -0.18
N GLU A 116 22.81 11.10 -0.01
CA GLU A 116 23.52 10.63 1.19
C GLU A 116 23.01 11.30 2.46
N VAL A 117 22.67 12.59 2.41
CA VAL A 117 22.03 13.29 3.54
C VAL A 117 20.64 12.70 3.82
N GLY A 118 19.88 12.38 2.77
CA GLY A 118 18.58 11.71 2.90
C GLY A 118 18.70 10.33 3.54
N ARG A 119 19.67 9.54 3.10
CA ARG A 119 19.99 8.21 3.63
C ARG A 119 20.34 8.28 5.11
N GLN A 120 21.31 9.15 5.46
CA GLN A 120 21.72 9.32 6.85
C GLN A 120 20.57 9.78 7.74
N ALA A 121 19.73 10.70 7.25
CA ALA A 121 18.54 11.15 7.97
C ALA A 121 17.55 10.02 8.27
N ALA A 122 17.39 9.04 7.34
CA ALA A 122 16.57 7.86 7.57
C ALA A 122 17.20 6.93 8.61
N VAL A 123 18.52 6.68 8.53
CA VAL A 123 19.27 5.89 9.54
C VAL A 123 19.16 6.53 10.92
N ASP A 124 19.36 7.83 11.03
CA ASP A 124 19.22 8.57 12.30
C ASP A 124 17.80 8.49 12.90
N SER A 125 16.81 8.10 12.08
CA SER A 125 15.40 8.03 12.46
C SER A 125 14.86 6.60 12.46
N GLU A 126 15.73 5.58 12.44
CA GLU A 126 15.37 4.17 12.32
C GLU A 126 14.33 3.73 13.36
N GLU A 127 14.49 4.10 14.63
CA GLU A 127 13.55 3.78 15.70
C GLU A 127 12.14 4.33 15.43
N LEU A 128 12.04 5.57 14.89
CA LEU A 128 10.77 6.19 14.53
C LEU A 128 10.11 5.48 13.35
N ILE A 129 10.92 5.08 12.37
CA ILE A 129 10.44 4.35 11.18
C ILE A 129 9.93 2.98 11.61
N ASN A 130 10.70 2.26 12.44
CA ASN A 130 10.33 0.96 12.99
C ASN A 130 8.97 1.02 13.70
N GLU A 131 8.76 1.99 14.59
CA GLU A 131 7.48 2.13 15.32
C GLU A 131 6.34 2.49 14.36
N ALA A 132 6.59 3.35 13.37
CA ALA A 132 5.60 3.75 12.37
C ALA A 132 5.15 2.61 11.46
N LEU A 133 6.04 1.68 11.11
CA LEU A 133 5.77 0.56 10.21
C LEU A 133 5.34 -0.71 10.93
N LYS A 134 5.45 -0.76 12.24
CA LYS A 134 5.13 -1.93 13.05
C LYS A 134 3.74 -2.49 12.77
N GLY A 135 3.68 -3.82 12.59
CA GLY A 135 2.44 -4.56 12.38
C GLY A 135 1.80 -4.37 11.00
N SER A 136 2.54 -3.84 10.03
CA SER A 136 2.09 -3.78 8.64
C SER A 136 2.22 -5.13 7.97
N ASP A 137 1.18 -5.54 7.23
CA ASP A 137 1.22 -6.71 6.35
C ASP A 137 1.77 -6.33 4.97
N MET A 138 1.55 -5.06 4.55
CA MET A 138 2.04 -4.50 3.28
C MET A 138 2.45 -3.05 3.45
N VAL A 139 3.55 -2.68 2.80
CA VAL A 139 4.07 -1.30 2.79
C VAL A 139 4.36 -0.86 1.36
N PHE A 140 3.71 0.20 0.94
CA PHE A 140 4.05 0.92 -0.28
C PHE A 140 5.05 2.02 0.03
N ILE A 141 6.14 2.08 -0.72
CA ILE A 141 7.10 3.19 -0.69
C ILE A 141 6.87 4.05 -1.93
N ALA A 142 6.28 5.23 -1.76
CA ALA A 142 6.04 6.18 -2.83
C ALA A 142 7.08 7.30 -2.78
N ALA A 143 7.84 7.49 -3.87
CA ALA A 143 8.87 8.52 -3.93
C ALA A 143 9.06 9.08 -5.34
N GLY A 144 9.54 10.32 -5.43
CA GLY A 144 10.15 10.87 -6.63
C GLY A 144 11.67 10.74 -6.52
N GLU A 145 12.26 9.97 -7.43
CA GLU A 145 13.69 9.73 -7.45
C GLU A 145 14.47 10.89 -8.08
N GLY A 146 15.75 10.96 -7.81
CA GLY A 146 16.64 12.03 -8.26
C GLY A 146 16.72 13.24 -7.33
N GLY A 147 15.95 13.24 -6.22
CA GLY A 147 16.07 14.20 -5.12
C GLY A 147 17.00 13.70 -4.01
N GLY A 148 17.12 14.47 -2.93
CA GLY A 148 17.93 14.04 -1.78
C GLY A 148 17.18 13.06 -0.87
N THR A 149 16.03 13.47 -0.34
CA THR A 149 15.29 12.68 0.65
C THR A 149 14.64 11.44 0.03
N GLY A 150 13.90 11.60 -1.10
CA GLY A 150 13.24 10.47 -1.76
C GLY A 150 14.25 9.38 -2.11
N THR A 151 15.29 9.75 -2.86
CA THR A 151 16.32 8.83 -3.35
C THR A 151 17.11 8.16 -2.23
N GLY A 152 17.51 8.92 -1.22
CA GLY A 152 18.37 8.39 -0.16
C GLY A 152 17.63 7.64 0.93
N ALA A 153 16.43 8.09 1.31
CA ALA A 153 15.71 7.50 2.43
C ALA A 153 14.82 6.31 2.03
N SER A 154 14.28 6.26 0.79
CA SER A 154 13.38 5.19 0.37
C SER A 154 13.95 3.79 0.52
N PRO A 155 15.22 3.50 0.14
CA PRO A 155 15.79 2.16 0.33
C PRO A 155 15.88 1.77 1.81
N ILE A 156 16.16 2.71 2.71
CA ILE A 156 16.23 2.44 4.16
C ILE A 156 14.85 2.09 4.73
N LEU A 157 13.82 2.89 4.38
CA LEU A 157 12.46 2.60 4.82
C LEU A 157 11.95 1.27 4.25
N ALA A 158 12.26 0.98 2.98
CA ALA A 158 11.90 -0.26 2.34
C ALA A 158 12.56 -1.47 3.02
N ASN A 159 13.86 -1.38 3.33
CA ASN A 159 14.59 -2.44 4.03
C ASN A 159 13.98 -2.73 5.41
N ILE A 160 13.69 -1.68 6.18
CA ILE A 160 13.04 -1.81 7.50
C ILE A 160 11.68 -2.53 7.37
N ALA A 161 10.85 -2.12 6.40
CA ALA A 161 9.55 -2.76 6.15
C ALA A 161 9.70 -4.24 5.79
N HIS A 162 10.66 -4.54 4.91
CA HIS A 162 10.95 -5.89 4.47
C HIS A 162 11.48 -6.79 5.60
N GLU A 163 12.39 -6.30 6.44
CA GLU A 163 12.91 -7.03 7.61
C GLU A 163 11.81 -7.33 8.65
N MET A 164 10.75 -6.52 8.71
CA MET A 164 9.56 -6.79 9.51
C MET A 164 8.66 -7.87 8.91
N GLY A 165 8.94 -8.37 7.70
CA GLY A 165 8.15 -9.37 6.99
C GLY A 165 6.94 -8.82 6.24
N ALA A 166 6.81 -7.49 6.11
CA ALA A 166 5.79 -6.86 5.29
C ALA A 166 6.08 -7.06 3.81
N LEU A 167 5.03 -7.31 3.00
CA LEU A 167 5.14 -7.24 1.55
C LEU A 167 5.49 -5.79 1.15
N THR A 168 6.68 -5.59 0.56
CA THR A 168 7.20 -4.25 0.30
C THR A 168 7.19 -3.92 -1.19
N VAL A 169 6.41 -2.90 -1.55
CA VAL A 169 6.24 -2.47 -2.95
C VAL A 169 6.72 -1.04 -3.13
N GLY A 170 7.75 -0.86 -3.97
CA GLY A 170 8.20 0.46 -4.40
C GLY A 170 7.37 0.98 -5.59
N VAL A 171 6.86 2.20 -5.50
CA VAL A 171 6.18 2.88 -6.61
C VAL A 171 6.82 4.26 -6.74
N VAL A 172 7.70 4.41 -7.72
CA VAL A 172 8.57 5.59 -7.80
C VAL A 172 8.56 6.20 -9.19
N THR A 173 8.90 7.49 -9.27
CA THR A 173 9.01 8.19 -10.55
C THR A 173 10.45 8.56 -10.86
N ARG A 174 10.82 8.44 -12.16
CA ARG A 174 12.02 9.08 -12.69
C ARG A 174 11.75 10.54 -12.98
N PRO A 175 12.73 11.43 -12.77
CA PRO A 175 12.57 12.86 -13.07
C PRO A 175 12.35 13.09 -14.56
N PHE A 176 11.76 14.23 -14.89
CA PHE A 176 11.72 14.72 -16.27
C PHE A 176 13.13 15.03 -16.78
N GLY A 177 13.38 14.82 -18.08
CA GLY A 177 14.67 15.09 -18.71
C GLY A 177 15.14 16.55 -18.57
N PHE A 178 14.20 17.50 -18.53
CA PHE A 178 14.52 18.92 -18.30
C PHE A 178 15.03 19.22 -16.87
N GLU A 179 14.85 18.32 -15.91
CA GLU A 179 15.38 18.46 -14.55
C GLU A 179 16.91 18.25 -14.48
N GLY A 180 17.49 17.73 -15.55
CA GLY A 180 18.92 17.69 -15.78
C GLY A 180 19.59 16.35 -15.45
N ARG A 181 20.73 16.10 -16.12
CA ARG A 181 21.46 14.84 -16.11
C ARG A 181 21.84 14.36 -14.69
N ARG A 182 22.29 15.29 -13.83
CA ARG A 182 22.67 14.94 -12.46
C ARG A 182 21.53 14.25 -11.72
N ARG A 183 20.31 14.80 -11.88
CA ARG A 183 19.12 14.30 -11.23
C ARG A 183 18.72 12.91 -11.77
N SER A 184 18.86 12.71 -13.08
CA SER A 184 18.63 11.40 -13.71
C SER A 184 19.61 10.33 -13.21
N VAL A 185 20.91 10.65 -13.09
CA VAL A 185 21.91 9.71 -12.56
C VAL A 185 21.60 9.33 -11.11
N GLN A 186 21.30 10.33 -10.26
CA GLN A 186 20.92 10.08 -8.88
C GLN A 186 19.64 9.23 -8.77
N ALA A 187 18.69 9.42 -9.69
CA ALA A 187 17.47 8.62 -9.73
C ALA A 187 17.77 7.14 -10.03
N GLU A 188 18.63 6.86 -11.02
CA GLU A 188 19.00 5.47 -11.34
C GLU A 188 19.74 4.78 -10.19
N GLU A 189 20.63 5.47 -9.50
CA GLU A 189 21.31 4.96 -8.30
C GLU A 189 20.30 4.62 -7.18
N GLY A 190 19.32 5.51 -6.93
CA GLY A 190 18.26 5.28 -5.93
C GLY A 190 17.32 4.15 -6.32
N ILE A 191 16.90 4.09 -7.60
CA ILE A 191 16.06 3.01 -8.14
C ILE A 191 16.77 1.67 -8.00
N GLN A 192 18.08 1.61 -8.29
CA GLN A 192 18.84 0.37 -8.13
C GLN A 192 18.89 -0.05 -6.65
N ALA A 193 19.24 0.87 -5.75
CA ALA A 193 19.27 0.59 -4.32
C ALA A 193 17.91 0.15 -3.76
N LEU A 194 16.82 0.74 -4.27
CA LEU A 194 15.46 0.36 -3.86
C LEU A 194 15.07 -1.03 -4.41
N ARG A 195 15.46 -1.35 -5.66
CA ARG A 195 15.22 -2.64 -6.29
C ARG A 195 15.80 -3.80 -5.49
N ASP A 196 16.95 -3.59 -4.88
CA ASP A 196 17.67 -4.64 -4.14
C ASP A 196 16.98 -5.01 -2.81
N VAL A 197 16.04 -4.17 -2.33
CA VAL A 197 15.42 -4.32 -1.01
C VAL A 197 13.90 -4.49 -1.01
N VAL A 198 13.20 -4.18 -2.12
CA VAL A 198 11.75 -4.36 -2.23
C VAL A 198 11.38 -5.71 -2.85
N ASP A 199 10.18 -6.22 -2.57
CA ASP A 199 9.62 -7.39 -3.25
C ASP A 199 9.25 -7.08 -4.70
N THR A 200 8.64 -5.90 -4.91
CA THR A 200 8.21 -5.42 -6.23
C THR A 200 8.54 -3.95 -6.40
N LEU A 201 9.10 -3.59 -7.56
CA LEU A 201 9.40 -2.21 -7.91
C LEU A 201 8.68 -1.79 -9.19
N ILE A 202 7.84 -0.78 -9.08
CA ILE A 202 7.17 -0.10 -10.18
C ILE A 202 7.86 1.25 -10.40
N VAL A 203 8.44 1.44 -11.58
CA VAL A 203 9.11 2.69 -11.95
C VAL A 203 8.29 3.39 -13.03
N ILE A 204 8.01 4.66 -12.85
CA ILE A 204 7.20 5.46 -13.76
C ILE A 204 8.08 6.59 -14.33
N PRO A 205 8.45 6.55 -15.63
CA PRO A 205 9.23 7.62 -16.24
C PRO A 205 8.35 8.85 -16.50
N ASN A 206 8.66 9.98 -15.84
CA ASN A 206 7.88 11.21 -16.01
C ASN A 206 7.90 11.72 -17.47
N ASP A 207 8.97 11.48 -18.23
CA ASP A 207 9.03 11.88 -19.65
C ASP A 207 7.94 11.19 -20.50
N ARG A 208 7.47 10.02 -20.11
CA ARG A 208 6.35 9.33 -20.79
C ARG A 208 5.03 10.07 -20.61
N LEU A 209 4.89 10.85 -19.54
CA LEU A 209 3.70 11.69 -19.32
C LEU A 209 3.55 12.76 -20.38
N LEU A 210 4.66 13.24 -20.95
CA LEU A 210 4.64 14.22 -22.03
C LEU A 210 4.04 13.65 -23.33
N GLN A 211 4.09 12.31 -23.51
CA GLN A 211 3.52 11.64 -24.69
C GLN A 211 2.00 11.46 -24.60
N ILE A 212 1.46 11.37 -23.39
CA ILE A 212 0.02 11.21 -23.12
C ILE A 212 -0.68 12.51 -22.72
N SER A 213 0.07 13.60 -22.65
CA SER A 213 -0.43 14.91 -22.26
C SER A 213 -0.55 15.83 -23.47
N ASP A 214 -1.41 16.85 -23.34
CA ASP A 214 -1.51 17.90 -24.33
C ASP A 214 -0.19 18.65 -24.44
N LYS A 215 0.14 19.11 -25.67
CA LYS A 215 1.40 19.83 -25.94
C LYS A 215 1.57 21.12 -25.11
N ASP A 216 0.47 21.72 -24.69
CA ASP A 216 0.43 22.95 -23.90
C ASP A 216 0.28 22.74 -22.39
N ILE A 217 0.59 21.51 -21.90
CA ILE A 217 0.48 21.21 -20.49
C ILE A 217 1.40 22.11 -19.65
N LYS A 218 0.86 22.68 -18.58
CA LYS A 218 1.65 23.48 -17.64
C LYS A 218 2.54 22.59 -16.78
N ILE A 219 3.68 23.12 -16.36
CA ILE A 219 4.61 22.39 -15.47
C ILE A 219 3.90 21.86 -14.22
N SER A 220 3.05 22.68 -13.58
CA SER A 220 2.29 22.27 -12.39
C SER A 220 1.34 21.11 -12.67
N GLU A 221 0.74 21.07 -13.86
CA GLU A 221 -0.16 19.99 -14.29
C GLU A 221 0.60 18.71 -14.61
N ALA A 222 1.81 18.82 -15.17
CA ALA A 222 2.68 17.67 -15.43
C ALA A 222 3.08 16.94 -14.12
N TYR A 223 3.48 17.71 -13.10
CA TYR A 223 3.75 17.12 -11.78
C TYR A 223 2.48 16.55 -11.10
N LEU A 224 1.34 17.21 -11.23
CA LEU A 224 0.07 16.67 -10.74
C LEU A 224 -0.29 15.33 -11.41
N LYS A 225 -0.05 15.19 -12.71
CA LYS A 225 -0.23 13.92 -13.43
C LYS A 225 0.73 12.84 -12.92
N SER A 226 1.99 13.19 -12.63
CA SER A 226 2.95 12.27 -12.01
C SER A 226 2.43 11.76 -10.67
N ASP A 227 1.95 12.66 -9.80
CA ASP A 227 1.35 12.28 -8.52
C ASP A 227 0.09 11.43 -8.69
N GLU A 228 -0.74 11.69 -9.72
CA GLU A 228 -1.94 10.90 -10.04
C GLU A 228 -1.60 9.48 -10.46
N ILE A 229 -0.56 9.28 -11.26
CA ILE A 229 -0.16 7.94 -11.70
C ILE A 229 0.38 7.13 -10.54
N LEU A 230 1.21 7.74 -9.67
CA LEU A 230 1.61 7.10 -8.41
C LEU A 230 0.38 6.69 -7.58
N ALA A 231 -0.59 7.59 -7.47
CA ALA A 231 -1.81 7.32 -6.72
C ALA A 231 -2.65 6.19 -7.35
N ASN A 232 -2.79 6.19 -8.68
CA ASN A 232 -3.52 5.15 -9.39
C ASN A 232 -2.81 3.78 -9.31
N GLY A 233 -1.47 3.74 -9.33
CA GLY A 233 -0.70 2.53 -9.11
C GLY A 233 -0.98 1.91 -7.74
N VAL A 234 -0.94 2.73 -6.69
CA VAL A 234 -1.28 2.28 -5.34
C VAL A 234 -2.77 1.89 -5.26
N ARG A 235 -3.69 2.69 -5.81
CA ARG A 235 -5.14 2.43 -5.81
C ARG A 235 -5.49 1.13 -6.53
N GLY A 236 -4.85 0.84 -7.67
CA GLY A 236 -5.09 -0.37 -8.45
C GLY A 236 -4.77 -1.65 -7.68
N ILE A 237 -3.79 -1.62 -6.79
CA ILE A 237 -3.44 -2.77 -5.96
C ILE A 237 -4.26 -2.78 -4.66
N THR A 238 -4.28 -1.65 -3.94
CA THR A 238 -4.97 -1.57 -2.64
C THR A 238 -6.49 -1.73 -2.78
N GLY A 239 -7.07 -1.21 -3.87
CA GLY A 239 -8.50 -1.29 -4.13
C GLY A 239 -9.03 -2.72 -4.19
N LEU A 240 -8.23 -3.65 -4.69
CA LEU A 240 -8.57 -5.08 -4.75
C LEU A 240 -8.68 -5.72 -3.36
N ILE A 241 -7.85 -5.26 -2.42
CA ILE A 241 -7.74 -5.83 -1.08
C ILE A 241 -8.74 -5.16 -0.11
N THR A 242 -8.92 -3.84 -0.25
CA THR A 242 -9.61 -3.03 0.78
C THR A 242 -11.06 -2.74 0.47
N ASN A 243 -11.46 -2.80 -0.79
CA ASN A 243 -12.83 -2.49 -1.19
C ASN A 243 -13.59 -3.78 -1.49
N PRO A 244 -14.76 -3.99 -0.87
CA PRO A 244 -15.64 -5.10 -1.24
C PRO A 244 -16.14 -4.86 -2.66
N GLY A 245 -15.66 -5.65 -3.60
CA GLY A 245 -16.15 -5.70 -4.99
C GLY A 245 -17.11 -6.86 -5.21
N ILE A 246 -17.59 -7.03 -6.45
CA ILE A 246 -18.35 -8.23 -6.84
C ILE A 246 -17.40 -9.44 -6.92
N ILE A 247 -16.16 -9.21 -7.37
CA ILE A 247 -15.09 -10.20 -7.38
C ILE A 247 -14.00 -9.68 -6.45
N ASN A 248 -13.86 -10.35 -5.30
CA ASN A 248 -12.90 -9.99 -4.28
C ASN A 248 -11.62 -10.79 -4.46
N VAL A 249 -10.51 -10.10 -4.26
CA VAL A 249 -9.17 -10.70 -4.21
C VAL A 249 -8.69 -10.62 -2.77
N ASP A 250 -8.20 -11.71 -2.22
CA ASP A 250 -7.63 -11.69 -0.89
C ASP A 250 -6.17 -11.20 -0.90
N PHE A 251 -5.67 -10.83 0.27
CA PHE A 251 -4.30 -10.35 0.40
C PHE A 251 -3.25 -11.42 0.06
N ALA A 252 -3.55 -12.70 0.29
CA ALA A 252 -2.64 -13.81 0.00
C ALA A 252 -2.42 -13.95 -1.51
N ASP A 253 -3.46 -13.80 -2.32
CA ASP A 253 -3.37 -13.83 -3.78
C ASP A 253 -2.47 -12.70 -4.30
N VAL A 254 -2.71 -11.45 -3.84
CA VAL A 254 -1.86 -10.31 -4.22
C VAL A 254 -0.41 -10.52 -3.79
N LYS A 255 -0.20 -11.12 -2.60
CA LYS A 255 1.14 -11.44 -2.10
C LYS A 255 1.84 -12.46 -2.98
N THR A 256 1.14 -13.46 -3.52
CA THR A 256 1.73 -14.47 -4.41
C THR A 256 2.33 -13.84 -5.66
N ILE A 257 1.63 -12.89 -6.28
CA ILE A 257 2.11 -12.20 -7.48
C ILE A 257 3.26 -11.22 -7.17
N LEU A 258 3.15 -10.45 -6.07
CA LEU A 258 4.06 -9.33 -5.83
C LEU A 258 5.28 -9.68 -4.97
N LYS A 259 5.27 -10.82 -4.27
CA LYS A 259 6.40 -11.23 -3.43
C LYS A 259 7.58 -11.68 -4.27
N ASP A 260 8.75 -11.09 -4.03
CA ASP A 260 9.99 -11.40 -4.74
C ASP A 260 9.88 -11.30 -6.28
N ALA A 261 8.92 -10.51 -6.79
CA ALA A 261 8.63 -10.38 -8.21
C ALA A 261 9.61 -9.45 -8.96
N GLY A 262 10.38 -8.64 -8.24
CA GLY A 262 11.38 -7.74 -8.82
C GLY A 262 10.73 -6.57 -9.56
N ASN A 263 11.06 -6.38 -10.83
CA ASN A 263 10.46 -5.29 -11.61
C ASN A 263 9.02 -5.61 -11.99
N ALA A 264 8.17 -4.61 -11.87
CA ALA A 264 6.80 -4.66 -12.38
C ALA A 264 6.51 -3.44 -13.24
N VAL A 265 5.60 -3.59 -14.18
CA VAL A 265 5.11 -2.51 -15.03
C VAL A 265 3.66 -2.20 -14.68
N LEU A 266 3.29 -0.92 -14.80
CA LEU A 266 1.96 -0.42 -14.52
C LEU A 266 1.36 0.15 -15.81
N GLY A 267 0.24 -0.42 -16.25
CA GLY A 267 -0.57 0.12 -17.33
C GLY A 267 -1.91 0.62 -16.81
N ILE A 268 -2.34 1.77 -17.28
CA ILE A 268 -3.65 2.34 -16.95
C ILE A 268 -4.32 2.77 -18.24
N GLY A 269 -5.56 2.32 -18.44
CA GLY A 269 -6.38 2.72 -19.58
C GLY A 269 -7.79 3.10 -19.14
N ARG A 270 -8.37 4.08 -19.81
CA ARG A 270 -9.73 4.55 -19.55
C ARG A 270 -10.47 4.76 -20.87
N SER A 271 -11.73 4.33 -20.90
CA SER A 271 -12.57 4.51 -22.08
C SER A 271 -14.04 4.65 -21.68
N THR A 272 -14.86 5.17 -22.62
CA THR A 272 -16.31 5.36 -22.50
C THR A 272 -17.01 4.77 -23.73
N GLY A 273 -18.33 4.59 -23.67
CA GLY A 273 -19.15 4.14 -24.78
C GLY A 273 -19.31 2.62 -24.88
N GLU A 274 -19.80 2.10 -26.02
CA GLU A 274 -20.25 0.70 -26.15
C GLU A 274 -19.15 -0.35 -25.92
N GLN A 275 -17.90 -0.05 -26.27
CA GLN A 275 -16.74 -0.95 -26.09
C GLN A 275 -15.77 -0.42 -25.04
N ARG A 276 -16.29 0.25 -24.02
CA ARG A 276 -15.48 0.95 -23.00
C ARG A 276 -14.49 0.02 -22.29
N ALA A 277 -14.89 -1.20 -21.93
CA ALA A 277 -14.02 -2.10 -21.17
C ALA A 277 -12.89 -2.72 -22.03
N PRO A 278 -13.11 -3.32 -23.20
CA PRO A 278 -12.02 -3.79 -24.04
C PRO A 278 -11.13 -2.65 -24.56
N ASN A 279 -11.69 -1.46 -24.84
CA ASN A 279 -10.89 -0.30 -25.22
C ASN A 279 -10.01 0.21 -24.08
N ALA A 280 -10.54 0.23 -22.84
CA ALA A 280 -9.75 0.57 -21.65
C ALA A 280 -8.63 -0.45 -21.40
N ALA A 281 -8.92 -1.75 -21.56
CA ALA A 281 -7.92 -2.81 -21.46
C ALA A 281 -6.82 -2.65 -22.51
N GLN A 282 -7.19 -2.40 -23.78
CA GLN A 282 -6.24 -2.15 -24.86
C GLN A 282 -5.39 -0.91 -24.58
N ALA A 283 -6.00 0.16 -24.06
CA ALA A 283 -5.28 1.37 -23.68
C ALA A 283 -4.30 1.11 -22.51
N ALA A 284 -4.68 0.26 -21.54
CA ALA A 284 -3.81 -0.12 -20.43
C ALA A 284 -2.56 -0.87 -20.91
N ILE A 285 -2.72 -1.91 -21.73
CA ILE A 285 -1.58 -2.72 -22.21
C ILE A 285 -0.72 -2.01 -23.27
N SER A 286 -1.26 -0.97 -23.91
CA SER A 286 -0.53 -0.12 -24.87
C SER A 286 -0.08 1.20 -24.27
N SER A 287 -0.21 1.35 -22.94
CA SER A 287 0.11 2.60 -22.25
C SER A 287 1.59 2.95 -22.42
N PRO A 288 1.94 4.17 -22.83
CA PRO A 288 3.33 4.63 -22.88
C PRO A 288 4.02 4.60 -21.50
N LEU A 289 3.26 4.50 -20.40
CA LEU A 289 3.79 4.39 -19.04
C LEU A 289 4.50 3.07 -18.80
N LEU A 290 4.19 2.02 -19.60
CA LEU A 290 4.89 0.75 -19.54
C LEU A 290 6.33 0.96 -20.01
N GLU A 291 7.32 0.73 -19.14
CA GLU A 291 8.75 0.77 -19.51
C GLU A 291 9.16 -0.41 -20.38
N ALA A 292 8.46 -1.53 -20.23
CA ALA A 292 8.67 -2.76 -20.99
C ALA A 292 7.31 -3.28 -21.47
N ASN A 293 7.32 -4.08 -22.53
CA ASN A 293 6.17 -4.88 -22.89
C ASN A 293 5.81 -5.81 -21.72
N MET A 294 4.53 -6.04 -21.51
CA MET A 294 4.09 -7.03 -20.53
C MET A 294 4.23 -8.47 -21.04
N ASP A 295 4.76 -8.65 -22.25
CA ASP A 295 5.01 -9.97 -22.85
C ASP A 295 5.98 -10.77 -21.96
N GLY A 296 5.58 -11.96 -21.54
CA GLY A 296 6.37 -12.82 -20.67
C GLY A 296 6.30 -12.50 -19.16
N ALA A 297 5.34 -11.69 -18.72
CA ALA A 297 5.05 -11.53 -17.30
C ALA A 297 4.52 -12.84 -16.71
N GLU A 298 5.13 -13.29 -15.60
CA GLU A 298 4.72 -14.51 -14.88
C GLU A 298 3.52 -14.27 -13.96
N GLY A 299 3.29 -13.03 -13.53
CA GLY A 299 2.17 -12.61 -12.68
C GLY A 299 1.49 -11.35 -13.22
N VAL A 300 0.17 -11.36 -13.28
CA VAL A 300 -0.62 -10.23 -13.76
C VAL A 300 -1.77 -9.94 -12.82
N LEU A 301 -1.82 -8.72 -12.32
CA LEU A 301 -2.91 -8.21 -11.49
C LEU A 301 -3.75 -7.25 -12.32
N ILE A 302 -5.04 -7.56 -12.48
CA ILE A 302 -5.98 -6.81 -13.30
C ILE A 302 -7.05 -6.21 -12.38
N THR A 303 -7.18 -4.88 -12.40
CA THR A 303 -8.28 -4.18 -11.74
C THR A 303 -9.14 -3.52 -12.78
N ILE A 304 -10.43 -3.86 -12.82
CA ILE A 304 -11.41 -3.18 -13.66
C ILE A 304 -12.32 -2.35 -12.75
N ALA A 305 -12.25 -1.04 -12.88
CA ALA A 305 -13.09 -0.10 -12.14
C ALA A 305 -14.17 0.46 -13.07
N GLY A 306 -15.40 0.46 -12.59
CA GLY A 306 -16.56 1.00 -13.30
C GLY A 306 -17.74 1.21 -12.35
N SER A 307 -18.82 1.83 -12.87
CA SER A 307 -20.06 1.95 -12.14
C SER A 307 -20.80 0.60 -12.01
N GLU A 308 -21.84 0.55 -11.20
CA GLU A 308 -22.65 -0.67 -10.98
C GLU A 308 -23.27 -1.26 -12.25
N ASP A 309 -23.33 -0.51 -13.35
CA ASP A 309 -23.91 -0.93 -14.63
C ASP A 309 -22.97 -1.78 -15.50
N LEU A 310 -21.70 -2.00 -15.05
CA LEU A 310 -20.71 -2.78 -15.79
C LEU A 310 -21.17 -4.23 -15.97
N LYS A 311 -21.24 -4.67 -17.25
CA LYS A 311 -21.74 -5.99 -17.59
C LYS A 311 -20.66 -7.05 -17.52
N LEU A 312 -21.02 -8.27 -17.15
CA LEU A 312 -20.10 -9.41 -17.10
C LEU A 312 -19.40 -9.65 -18.45
N GLN A 313 -20.08 -9.42 -19.56
CA GLN A 313 -19.49 -9.59 -20.89
C GLN A 313 -18.38 -8.57 -21.16
N GLU A 314 -18.58 -7.29 -20.75
CA GLU A 314 -17.58 -6.23 -20.87
C GLU A 314 -16.31 -6.60 -20.09
N VAL A 315 -16.50 -7.10 -18.87
CA VAL A 315 -15.42 -7.58 -18.00
C VAL A 315 -14.65 -8.74 -18.64
N ASN A 316 -15.37 -9.72 -19.19
CA ASN A 316 -14.76 -10.87 -19.84
C ASN A 316 -13.96 -10.48 -21.11
N GLU A 317 -14.48 -9.56 -21.91
CA GLU A 317 -13.80 -9.05 -23.09
C GLU A 317 -12.53 -8.27 -22.72
N ALA A 318 -12.59 -7.42 -21.69
CA ALA A 318 -11.42 -6.71 -21.19
C ALA A 318 -10.34 -7.66 -20.64
N ALA A 319 -10.73 -8.65 -19.84
CA ALA A 319 -9.81 -9.65 -19.33
C ALA A 319 -9.12 -10.41 -20.46
N ARG A 320 -9.86 -10.84 -21.49
CA ARG A 320 -9.31 -11.55 -22.66
C ARG A 320 -8.24 -10.75 -23.38
N VAL A 321 -8.46 -9.43 -23.60
CA VAL A 321 -7.47 -8.55 -24.25
C VAL A 321 -6.14 -8.55 -23.50
N ILE A 322 -6.17 -8.62 -22.17
CA ILE A 322 -4.96 -8.59 -21.33
C ILE A 322 -4.31 -9.99 -21.29
N THR A 323 -5.11 -11.05 -21.09
CA THR A 323 -4.60 -12.42 -20.98
C THR A 323 -3.91 -12.92 -22.24
N GLU A 324 -4.37 -12.48 -23.43
CA GLU A 324 -3.73 -12.79 -24.70
C GLU A 324 -2.30 -12.24 -24.85
N ARG A 325 -1.86 -11.35 -23.93
CA ARG A 325 -0.52 -10.75 -23.92
C ARG A 325 0.38 -11.26 -22.78
N ALA A 326 -0.19 -11.90 -21.79
CA ALA A 326 0.57 -12.53 -20.72
C ALA A 326 1.21 -13.85 -21.20
N ASP A 327 2.16 -14.38 -20.42
CA ASP A 327 2.67 -15.73 -20.64
C ASP A 327 1.54 -16.78 -20.49
N ASP A 328 1.59 -17.87 -21.26
CA ASP A 328 0.58 -18.94 -21.19
C ASP A 328 0.43 -19.56 -19.79
N ASN A 329 1.48 -19.49 -18.98
CA ASN A 329 1.49 -20.00 -17.61
C ASN A 329 1.39 -18.87 -16.56
N ALA A 330 1.13 -17.63 -16.97
CA ALA A 330 1.03 -16.51 -16.06
C ALA A 330 -0.08 -16.71 -15.01
N GLU A 331 0.22 -16.42 -13.76
CA GLU A 331 -0.77 -16.32 -12.70
C GLU A 331 -1.53 -14.99 -12.85
N ILE A 332 -2.84 -15.09 -13.16
CA ILE A 332 -3.66 -13.92 -13.42
C ILE A 332 -4.68 -13.76 -12.31
N ILE A 333 -4.58 -12.65 -11.59
CA ILE A 333 -5.53 -12.25 -10.57
C ILE A 333 -6.37 -11.09 -11.10
N PHE A 334 -7.67 -11.30 -11.03
CA PHE A 334 -8.65 -10.36 -11.54
C PHE A 334 -9.57 -9.89 -10.41
N GLY A 335 -9.79 -8.57 -10.33
CA GLY A 335 -10.77 -7.99 -9.43
C GLY A 335 -11.56 -6.84 -10.04
N HIS A 336 -12.77 -6.68 -9.53
CA HIS A 336 -13.68 -5.62 -9.93
C HIS A 336 -13.88 -4.62 -8.81
N LEU A 337 -13.74 -3.33 -9.14
CA LEU A 337 -13.93 -2.21 -8.22
C LEU A 337 -15.14 -1.37 -8.67
N VAL A 338 -16.12 -1.21 -7.80
CA VAL A 338 -17.24 -0.29 -8.05
C VAL A 338 -16.80 1.15 -7.73
N ASP A 339 -16.83 2.02 -8.74
CA ASP A 339 -16.48 3.45 -8.62
C ASP A 339 -17.46 4.31 -9.43
N ASP A 340 -18.54 4.74 -8.79
CA ASP A 340 -19.58 5.57 -9.42
C ASP A 340 -19.07 6.94 -9.89
N SER A 341 -17.90 7.39 -9.39
CA SER A 341 -17.29 8.64 -9.84
C SER A 341 -16.81 8.59 -11.29
N LEU A 342 -16.64 7.39 -11.84
CA LEU A 342 -16.28 7.16 -13.24
C LEU A 342 -17.44 7.42 -14.21
N GLY A 343 -18.71 7.38 -13.73
CA GLY A 343 -19.90 7.51 -14.57
C GLY A 343 -19.96 6.42 -15.65
N ASP A 344 -20.02 6.82 -16.92
CA ASP A 344 -20.01 5.90 -18.06
C ASP A 344 -18.60 5.34 -18.39
N ALA A 345 -17.55 5.83 -17.74
CA ALA A 345 -16.19 5.37 -18.04
C ALA A 345 -15.86 4.05 -17.33
N VAL A 346 -15.04 3.24 -17.98
CA VAL A 346 -14.36 2.09 -17.37
C VAL A 346 -12.87 2.41 -17.31
N GLU A 347 -12.25 2.16 -16.17
CA GLU A 347 -10.82 2.27 -15.96
C GLU A 347 -10.23 0.88 -15.70
N VAL A 348 -9.22 0.51 -16.46
CA VAL A 348 -8.50 -0.74 -16.33
C VAL A 348 -7.08 -0.43 -15.88
N THR A 349 -6.69 -1.02 -14.76
CA THR A 349 -5.32 -0.98 -14.26
C THR A 349 -4.71 -2.38 -14.35
N VAL A 350 -3.53 -2.48 -14.95
CA VAL A 350 -2.78 -3.72 -15.08
C VAL A 350 -1.44 -3.54 -14.39
N VAL A 351 -1.12 -4.44 -13.48
CA VAL A 351 0.22 -4.57 -12.91
C VAL A 351 0.76 -5.92 -13.37
N ALA A 352 1.80 -5.89 -14.19
CA ALA A 352 2.46 -7.10 -14.67
C ALA A 352 3.85 -7.20 -14.05
N ALA A 353 4.20 -8.36 -13.51
CA ALA A 353 5.39 -8.62 -12.72
C ALA A 353 6.04 -9.96 -13.09
N GLY A 354 7.27 -10.20 -12.64
CA GLY A 354 7.94 -11.47 -12.87
C GLY A 354 8.51 -11.62 -14.28
N PHE A 355 9.20 -10.59 -14.79
CA PHE A 355 9.86 -10.64 -16.11
C PHE A 355 11.20 -11.38 -16.06
N GLY A 356 11.17 -12.71 -15.98
CA GLY A 356 12.27 -13.62 -16.36
C GLY A 356 13.59 -13.51 -15.63
N GLN A 357 13.74 -12.72 -14.59
CA GLN A 357 14.88 -12.76 -13.67
C GLN A 357 14.42 -12.41 -12.26
N ARG A 358 14.00 -13.44 -11.52
CA ARG A 358 13.97 -13.27 -10.06
C ARG A 358 15.37 -12.86 -9.64
N PRO A 359 15.56 -11.73 -8.93
CA PRO A 359 16.87 -11.43 -8.41
C PRO A 359 17.33 -12.62 -7.60
N ASN A 360 18.53 -13.13 -7.91
CA ASN A 360 19.16 -14.23 -7.20
C ASN A 360 19.48 -13.72 -5.79
N ARG A 361 18.46 -13.55 -4.96
CA ARG A 361 18.59 -13.26 -3.54
C ARG A 361 19.20 -14.50 -2.93
N ARG A 362 20.52 -14.49 -2.76
CA ARG A 362 21.16 -15.42 -1.85
C ARG A 362 20.54 -15.16 -0.48
N VAL A 363 19.54 -15.96 -0.13
CA VAL A 363 19.10 -16.10 1.25
C VAL A 363 20.35 -16.59 1.99
N SER A 364 21.00 -15.69 2.70
CA SER A 364 22.01 -16.06 3.70
C SER A 364 21.29 -16.64 4.89
N SER A 365 20.74 -17.86 4.74
CA SER A 365 20.32 -18.73 5.83
C SER A 365 21.49 -19.58 6.29
N ASP A 366 22.64 -18.97 6.51
CA ASP A 366 23.74 -19.62 7.25
C ASP A 366 24.47 -18.50 8.00
N PHE A 367 24.06 -18.30 9.24
CA PHE A 367 24.97 -17.79 10.25
C PHE A 367 26.02 -18.90 10.45
N ASP A 368 26.99 -18.98 9.54
CA ASP A 368 28.21 -19.68 9.80
C ASP A 368 28.98 -18.90 10.87
N GLU A 369 29.24 -19.54 12.00
CA GLU A 369 30.05 -19.04 13.12
C GLU A 369 31.53 -18.73 12.75
N ASN A 370 31.89 -18.76 11.47
CA ASN A 370 33.19 -18.37 10.96
C ASN A 370 33.08 -17.08 10.15
N GLY A 371 33.31 -15.96 10.86
CA GLY A 371 33.32 -14.59 10.30
C GLY A 371 34.24 -14.47 9.07
N GLY A 372 33.71 -14.04 7.96
CA GLY A 372 34.47 -13.61 6.79
C GLY A 372 33.70 -13.67 5.49
N ASP A 373 33.43 -12.48 4.92
CA ASP A 373 33.50 -12.24 3.48
C ASP A 373 32.30 -12.45 2.56
N ASN A 374 31.03 -12.16 2.96
CA ASN A 374 29.97 -12.01 1.94
C ASN A 374 28.94 -10.90 2.23
N LEU A 375 29.40 -9.80 2.77
CA LEU A 375 28.55 -8.60 2.86
C LEU A 375 28.58 -7.85 1.51
N PRO A 376 27.44 -7.33 1.02
CA PRO A 376 27.41 -6.43 -0.13
C PRO A 376 28.39 -5.27 0.04
N ASP A 377 29.00 -4.81 -1.05
CA ASP A 377 30.10 -3.81 -1.00
C ASP A 377 29.70 -2.51 -0.29
N PHE A 378 28.43 -2.14 -0.30
CA PHE A 378 27.94 -0.97 0.44
C PHE A 378 27.94 -1.16 1.97
N ILE A 379 27.79 -2.40 2.47
CA ILE A 379 27.88 -2.72 3.91
C ILE A 379 29.36 -2.86 4.33
N ARG A 380 30.26 -3.34 3.44
CA ARG A 380 31.69 -3.41 3.71
C ARG A 380 32.31 -2.02 3.95
N GLY A 381 31.87 -1.02 3.16
CA GLY A 381 32.29 0.36 3.37
C GLY A 381 31.88 0.95 4.73
N TRP A 382 30.83 0.42 5.32
CA TRP A 382 30.31 0.88 6.61
C TRP A 382 31.09 0.30 7.81
N LEU A 383 31.50 -0.98 7.72
CA LEU A 383 32.28 -1.66 8.78
C LEU A 383 33.76 -1.26 8.80
N SER A 384 34.29 -0.66 7.74
CA SER A 384 35.69 -0.22 7.66
C SER A 384 35.93 1.20 8.17
N LEU A 385 34.89 1.90 8.64
CA LEU A 385 34.95 3.28 9.14
C LEU A 385 34.73 3.44 10.66
N ASN A 386 34.74 2.31 11.42
CA ASN A 386 34.72 2.32 12.88
C ASN A 386 35.90 1.55 13.47
#